data_48be7ee8dcb78a400da2534ce63084d9
#
_entry.id   48be7ee8dcb78a400da2534ce63084d9
#
_cell.length_a   1.000
_cell.length_b   1.000
_cell.length_c   1.000
_cell.angle_alpha   90.00
_cell.angle_beta   90.00
_cell.angle_gamma   90.00
#
_symmetry.space_group_name_H-M   'P 1'
#
loop_
_entity.id
_entity.type
_entity.pdbx_description
1 polymer ?
#
loop_
_entity_poly.entity_id
_entity_poly.type
_entity_poly.pdbx_seq_one_letter_code
_entity_poly.pdbx_strand_id
1 'polypeptide(L)'
;MSKYTELITNYHATKPKFLAHVDLMTRPLIDVAAATRGLITAFDIDSAVGVQLDILGLWIGRSRVVSQPISGVYFSWDTDGLGYDQGVWQGPYDPDSGYMYLSDETYRVILKAKIAINNWDGRNDSLPAILDAATVGSGLRMQIVD
;
A
#
# COMPACT_ATOMS: atom_id res chain seq x y z
N MET A 1 29.38 -2.29 -17.53
CA MET A 1 30.53 -2.85 -16.79
C MET A 1 30.29 -2.59 -15.31
N SER A 2 30.61 -3.55 -14.45
CA SER A 2 30.47 -3.39 -13.01
C SER A 2 31.55 -2.46 -12.46
N LYS A 3 31.26 -1.76 -11.34
CA LYS A 3 32.25 -0.92 -10.65
C LYS A 3 33.50 -1.70 -10.21
N TYR A 4 33.44 -3.00 -10.14
CA TYR A 4 34.57 -3.85 -9.78
C TYR A 4 35.56 -4.07 -10.92
N THR A 5 35.15 -3.87 -12.19
CA THR A 5 36.08 -3.92 -13.33
C THR A 5 37.06 -2.76 -13.32
N GLU A 6 36.74 -1.64 -12.67
CA GLU A 6 37.64 -0.47 -12.52
C GLU A 6 38.76 -0.72 -11.51
N LEU A 7 38.61 -1.71 -10.62
CA LEU A 7 39.60 -2.10 -9.64
C LEU A 7 40.67 -3.07 -10.19
N ILE A 8 40.52 -3.50 -11.44
CA ILE A 8 41.44 -4.43 -12.07
C ILE A 8 42.74 -3.70 -12.43
N THR A 9 43.85 -4.34 -12.09
CA THR A 9 45.18 -3.78 -12.38
C THR A 9 45.42 -3.58 -13.89
N ASN A 10 46.24 -2.60 -14.24
CA ASN A 10 46.54 -2.23 -15.63
C ASN A 10 46.98 -3.42 -16.49
N TYR A 11 47.65 -4.41 -15.92
CA TYR A 11 48.09 -5.60 -16.64
C TYR A 11 46.93 -6.41 -17.26
N HIS A 12 45.79 -6.50 -16.54
CA HIS A 12 44.60 -7.23 -16.99
C HIS A 12 43.52 -6.31 -17.57
N ALA A 13 43.61 -5.00 -17.36
CA ALA A 13 42.62 -4.01 -17.84
C ALA A 13 42.50 -3.98 -19.39
N THR A 14 43.54 -4.39 -20.09
CA THR A 14 43.56 -4.46 -21.57
C THR A 14 43.02 -5.81 -22.11
N LYS A 15 42.61 -6.75 -21.26
CA LYS A 15 42.14 -8.09 -21.64
C LYS A 15 40.63 -8.16 -21.68
N PRO A 16 39.95 -7.97 -22.82
CA PRO A 16 38.48 -7.84 -22.86
C PRO A 16 37.74 -9.08 -22.39
N LYS A 17 38.24 -10.28 -22.68
CA LYS A 17 37.63 -11.53 -22.22
C LYS A 17 37.72 -11.69 -20.70
N PHE A 18 38.82 -11.27 -20.08
CA PHE A 18 39.00 -11.30 -18.64
C PHE A 18 38.05 -10.29 -17.95
N LEU A 19 37.96 -9.07 -18.47
CA LEU A 19 37.01 -8.05 -17.98
C LEU A 19 35.58 -8.53 -18.07
N ALA A 20 35.19 -9.12 -19.19
CA ALA A 20 33.84 -9.67 -19.37
C ALA A 20 33.53 -10.79 -18.38
N HIS A 21 34.51 -11.66 -18.08
CA HIS A 21 34.35 -12.72 -17.10
C HIS A 21 34.18 -12.17 -15.69
N VAL A 22 35.00 -11.23 -15.29
CA VAL A 22 34.89 -10.57 -13.97
C VAL A 22 33.57 -9.81 -13.86
N ASP A 23 33.14 -9.10 -14.89
CA ASP A 23 31.85 -8.41 -14.93
C ASP A 23 30.69 -9.40 -14.75
N LEU A 24 30.71 -10.52 -15.45
CA LEU A 24 29.69 -11.57 -15.35
C LEU A 24 29.60 -12.16 -13.93
N MET A 25 30.74 -12.40 -13.30
CA MET A 25 30.78 -12.95 -11.93
C MET A 25 30.36 -11.94 -10.86
N THR A 26 30.65 -10.66 -11.06
CA THR A 26 30.38 -9.62 -10.04
C THR A 26 29.01 -8.97 -10.18
N ARG A 27 28.40 -9.03 -11.38
CA ARG A 27 27.08 -8.41 -11.65
C ARG A 27 25.99 -8.91 -10.70
N PRO A 28 25.79 -10.22 -10.46
CA PRO A 28 24.75 -10.69 -9.56
C PRO A 28 24.88 -10.14 -8.13
N LEU A 29 26.11 -9.97 -7.65
CA LEU A 29 26.36 -9.39 -6.31
C LEU A 29 25.98 -7.91 -6.23
N ILE A 30 26.21 -7.17 -7.32
CA ILE A 30 25.80 -5.76 -7.42
C ILE A 30 24.28 -5.66 -7.45
N ASP A 31 23.63 -6.52 -8.24
CA ASP A 31 22.18 -6.54 -8.38
C ASP A 31 21.49 -6.88 -7.05
N VAL A 32 22.03 -7.87 -6.31
CA VAL A 32 21.54 -8.19 -4.95
C VAL A 32 21.74 -7.02 -4.00
N ALA A 33 22.91 -6.37 -4.02
CA ALA A 33 23.17 -5.22 -3.16
C ALA A 33 22.27 -4.03 -3.52
N ALA A 34 21.96 -3.82 -4.80
CA ALA A 34 21.02 -2.78 -5.24
C ALA A 34 19.59 -3.11 -4.81
N ALA A 35 19.14 -4.35 -5.01
CA ALA A 35 17.84 -4.81 -4.56
C ALA A 35 17.66 -4.65 -3.04
N THR A 36 18.67 -5.03 -2.26
CA THR A 36 18.64 -4.88 -0.79
C THR A 36 18.50 -3.43 -0.34
N ARG A 37 19.19 -2.50 -1.02
CA ARG A 37 19.02 -1.07 -0.72
C ARG A 37 17.65 -0.55 -1.13
N GLY A 38 17.10 -1.08 -2.23
CA GLY A 38 15.77 -0.73 -2.71
C GLY A 38 14.63 -1.19 -1.79
N LEU A 39 14.86 -2.19 -0.91
CA LEU A 39 13.85 -2.66 0.04
C LEU A 39 13.37 -1.56 0.99
N ILE A 40 14.25 -0.67 1.41
CA ILE A 40 13.90 0.42 2.33
C ILE A 40 12.82 1.32 1.71
N THR A 41 13.01 1.72 0.45
CA THR A 41 12.03 2.56 -0.26
C THR A 41 10.82 1.78 -0.74
N ALA A 42 10.97 0.49 -1.06
CA ALA A 42 9.87 -0.35 -1.51
C ALA A 42 8.83 -0.60 -0.39
N PHE A 43 9.27 -0.62 0.87
CA PHE A 43 8.41 -0.82 2.04
C PHE A 43 8.25 0.44 2.89
N ASP A 44 8.57 1.61 2.36
CA ASP A 44 8.21 2.88 2.98
C ASP A 44 6.75 3.20 2.66
N ILE A 45 5.96 3.58 3.66
CA ILE A 45 4.52 3.85 3.53
C ILE A 45 4.22 4.97 2.52
N ASP A 46 5.14 5.91 2.34
CA ASP A 46 4.96 7.05 1.42
C ASP A 46 5.24 6.67 -0.04
N SER A 47 6.10 5.70 -0.28
CA SER A 47 6.53 5.28 -1.63
C SER A 47 6.03 3.90 -2.06
N ALA A 48 5.62 3.05 -1.13
CA ALA A 48 5.12 1.71 -1.42
C ALA A 48 3.85 1.74 -2.29
N VAL A 49 3.76 0.82 -3.26
CA VAL A 49 2.61 0.70 -4.18
C VAL A 49 2.17 -0.75 -4.32
N GLY A 50 0.89 -0.97 -4.60
CA GLY A 50 0.34 -2.29 -4.88
C GLY A 50 0.61 -3.30 -3.76
N VAL A 51 1.25 -4.43 -4.12
CA VAL A 51 1.51 -5.55 -3.19
C VAL A 51 2.41 -5.17 -2.01
N GLN A 52 3.39 -4.27 -2.20
CA GLN A 52 4.24 -3.81 -1.10
C GLN A 52 3.41 -3.06 -0.05
N LEU A 53 2.48 -2.23 -0.50
CA LEU A 53 1.56 -1.52 0.40
C LEU A 53 0.60 -2.50 1.11
N ASP A 54 0.20 -3.58 0.44
CA ASP A 54 -0.63 -4.63 1.04
C ASP A 54 0.11 -5.39 2.14
N ILE A 55 1.40 -5.68 1.94
CA ILE A 55 2.26 -6.31 2.96
C ILE A 55 2.43 -5.38 4.17
N LEU A 56 2.67 -4.08 3.94
CA LEU A 56 2.68 -3.09 5.03
C LEU A 56 1.36 -3.10 5.81
N GLY A 57 0.24 -3.19 5.10
CA GLY A 57 -1.08 -3.27 5.72
C GLY A 57 -1.26 -4.49 6.61
N LEU A 58 -0.71 -5.64 6.22
CA LEU A 58 -0.71 -6.84 7.06
C LEU A 58 0.10 -6.63 8.35
N TRP A 59 1.26 -5.98 8.27
CA TRP A 59 2.07 -5.67 9.46
C TRP A 59 1.42 -4.65 10.39
N ILE A 60 0.73 -3.66 9.83
CA ILE A 60 0.00 -2.62 10.57
C ILE A 60 -1.31 -3.16 11.15
N GLY A 61 -1.83 -4.25 10.59
CA GLY A 61 -3.08 -4.87 11.02
C GLY A 61 -4.33 -4.27 10.36
N ARG A 62 -4.23 -3.84 9.10
CA ARG A 62 -5.36 -3.35 8.32
C ARG A 62 -5.31 -3.85 6.88
N SER A 63 -6.36 -4.54 6.44
CA SER A 63 -6.52 -4.99 5.05
C SER A 63 -6.98 -3.86 4.13
N ARG A 64 -6.59 -3.94 2.84
CA ARG A 64 -7.11 -3.11 1.75
C ARG A 64 -8.58 -3.40 1.45
N VAL A 65 -9.02 -4.60 1.73
CA VAL A 65 -10.39 -5.05 1.47
C VAL A 65 -11.32 -4.50 2.52
N VAL A 66 -12.35 -3.80 2.08
CA VAL A 66 -13.40 -3.25 2.95
C VAL A 66 -14.72 -3.87 2.56
N SER A 67 -15.48 -4.32 3.55
CA SER A 67 -16.85 -4.74 3.36
C SER A 67 -17.72 -3.50 3.16
N GLN A 68 -18.50 -3.49 2.09
CA GLN A 68 -19.42 -2.43 1.77
C GLN A 68 -20.82 -3.01 1.56
N PRO A 69 -21.87 -2.39 2.10
CA PRO A 69 -23.24 -2.83 1.80
C PRO A 69 -23.50 -2.80 0.29
N ILE A 70 -24.15 -3.83 -0.22
CA ILE A 70 -24.57 -3.85 -1.62
C ILE A 70 -25.78 -2.91 -1.75
N SER A 71 -25.58 -1.79 -2.43
CA SER A 71 -26.63 -0.82 -2.74
C SER A 71 -26.95 -0.83 -4.24
N GLY A 72 -28.16 -0.53 -4.60
CA GLY A 72 -28.56 -0.40 -6.01
C GLY A 72 -28.87 -1.73 -6.74
N VAL A 73 -29.03 -2.83 -6.02
CA VAL A 73 -29.37 -4.14 -6.61
C VAL A 73 -30.72 -4.67 -6.09
N TYR A 74 -30.92 -4.61 -4.78
CA TYR A 74 -32.12 -5.15 -4.17
C TYR A 74 -33.27 -4.15 -4.17
N PHE A 75 -34.48 -4.67 -4.16
CA PHE A 75 -35.72 -3.90 -4.10
C PHE A 75 -35.69 -2.88 -2.96
N SER A 76 -36.05 -1.65 -3.27
CA SER A 76 -36.18 -0.55 -2.31
C SER A 76 -37.40 0.31 -2.63
N TRP A 77 -38.12 0.72 -1.59
CA TRP A 77 -39.29 1.60 -1.75
C TRP A 77 -38.91 3.04 -2.09
N ASP A 78 -37.76 3.49 -1.57
CA ASP A 78 -37.35 4.89 -1.64
C ASP A 78 -36.23 5.20 -2.67
N THR A 79 -35.86 4.19 -3.48
CA THR A 79 -34.78 4.37 -4.46
C THR A 79 -35.38 4.23 -5.87
N ASP A 80 -35.18 5.30 -6.67
CA ASP A 80 -35.61 5.30 -8.06
C ASP A 80 -34.87 4.21 -8.87
N GLY A 81 -35.58 3.45 -9.66
CA GLY A 81 -35.00 2.33 -10.42
C GLY A 81 -34.90 0.99 -9.66
N LEU A 82 -35.33 0.91 -8.42
CA LEU A 82 -35.32 -0.33 -7.61
C LEU A 82 -36.70 -0.72 -7.09
N GLY A 83 -37.75 -0.08 -7.60
CA GLY A 83 -39.14 -0.39 -7.25
C GLY A 83 -39.65 -1.69 -7.89
N TYR A 84 -41.00 -1.84 -7.91
CA TYR A 84 -41.66 -2.97 -8.55
C TYR A 84 -41.22 -3.12 -10.01
N ASP A 85 -40.95 -4.35 -10.45
CA ASP A 85 -40.46 -4.75 -11.77
C ASP A 85 -39.04 -4.26 -12.14
N GLN A 86 -38.31 -3.61 -11.22
CA GLN A 86 -36.98 -3.06 -11.47
C GLN A 86 -35.93 -3.62 -10.52
N GLY A 87 -36.25 -3.74 -9.24
CA GLY A 87 -35.35 -4.30 -8.23
C GLY A 87 -35.49 -5.81 -8.06
N VAL A 88 -34.42 -6.47 -7.66
CA VAL A 88 -34.41 -7.91 -7.36
C VAL A 88 -34.76 -8.11 -5.89
N TRP A 89 -35.68 -9.02 -5.59
CA TRP A 89 -35.97 -9.37 -4.19
C TRP A 89 -34.79 -10.07 -3.55
N GLN A 90 -34.36 -9.57 -2.39
CA GLN A 90 -33.31 -10.19 -1.60
C GLN A 90 -33.82 -11.48 -0.96
N GLY A 91 -33.21 -12.61 -1.27
CA GLY A 91 -33.46 -13.89 -0.64
C GLY A 91 -32.75 -14.05 0.67
N PRO A 92 -33.12 -15.02 1.51
CA PRO A 92 -32.51 -15.23 2.85
C PRO A 92 -31.02 -15.65 2.80
N TYR A 93 -30.51 -16.02 1.63
CA TYR A 93 -29.12 -16.44 1.41
C TYR A 93 -28.36 -15.49 0.46
N ASP A 94 -28.99 -14.43 0.00
CA ASP A 94 -28.32 -13.45 -0.86
C ASP A 94 -27.37 -12.57 -0.02
N PRO A 95 -26.19 -12.22 -0.57
CA PRO A 95 -25.23 -11.41 0.16
C PRO A 95 -25.76 -9.98 0.33
N ASP A 96 -25.73 -9.47 1.54
CA ASP A 96 -26.04 -8.08 1.91
C ASP A 96 -24.80 -7.17 1.85
N SER A 97 -23.62 -7.74 1.72
CA SER A 97 -22.38 -7.00 1.62
C SER A 97 -21.47 -7.54 0.52
N GLY A 98 -20.82 -6.64 -0.18
CA GLY A 98 -19.75 -6.91 -1.13
C GLY A 98 -18.39 -6.50 -0.56
N TYR A 99 -17.34 -6.86 -1.29
CA TYR A 99 -15.98 -6.44 -0.96
C TYR A 99 -15.48 -5.43 -2.00
N MET A 100 -14.94 -4.35 -1.51
CA MET A 100 -14.29 -3.34 -2.35
C MET A 100 -12.81 -3.26 -2.01
N TYR A 101 -11.98 -3.13 -3.06
CA TYR A 101 -10.55 -2.88 -2.92
C TYR A 101 -10.31 -1.38 -2.98
N LEU A 102 -9.66 -0.86 -1.95
CA LEU A 102 -9.29 0.55 -1.89
C LEU A 102 -8.14 0.86 -2.86
N SER A 103 -8.15 2.08 -3.43
CA SER A 103 -7.01 2.59 -4.18
C SER A 103 -5.78 2.75 -3.27
N ASP A 104 -4.57 2.75 -3.86
CA ASP A 104 -3.32 2.92 -3.09
C ASP A 104 -3.32 4.22 -2.28
N GLU A 105 -3.85 5.31 -2.84
CA GLU A 105 -3.92 6.60 -2.16
C GLU A 105 -4.80 6.55 -0.93
N THR A 106 -6.03 6.06 -1.09
CA THR A 106 -6.99 5.94 0.02
C THR A 106 -6.49 4.96 1.08
N TYR A 107 -5.93 3.84 0.64
CA TYR A 107 -5.39 2.82 1.55
C TYR A 107 -4.22 3.35 2.36
N ARG A 108 -3.31 4.14 1.76
CA ARG A 108 -2.20 4.80 2.46
C ARG A 108 -2.67 5.72 3.57
N VAL A 109 -3.72 6.51 3.34
CA VAL A 109 -4.32 7.38 4.37
C VAL A 109 -4.85 6.54 5.54
N ILE A 110 -5.56 5.44 5.25
CA ILE A 110 -6.08 4.54 6.27
C ILE A 110 -4.96 3.87 7.05
N LEU A 111 -3.86 3.46 6.39
CA LEU A 111 -2.71 2.88 7.08
C LEU A 111 -2.02 3.89 7.99
N LYS A 112 -1.84 5.13 7.56
CA LYS A 112 -1.30 6.22 8.40
C LYS A 112 -2.18 6.47 9.62
N ALA A 113 -3.50 6.52 9.43
CA ALA A 113 -4.46 6.65 10.53
C ALA A 113 -4.36 5.46 11.50
N LYS A 114 -4.23 4.24 10.99
CA LYS A 114 -4.08 3.04 11.82
C LYS A 114 -2.77 3.03 12.61
N ILE A 115 -1.65 3.48 12.01
CA ILE A 115 -0.37 3.64 12.72
C ILE A 115 -0.53 4.65 13.86
N ALA A 116 -1.18 5.78 13.58
CA ALA A 116 -1.42 6.81 14.58
C ALA A 116 -2.26 6.26 15.75
N ILE A 117 -3.32 5.51 15.46
CA ILE A 117 -4.15 4.84 16.47
C ILE A 117 -3.35 3.79 17.26
N ASN A 118 -2.51 3.01 16.61
CA ASN A 118 -1.69 1.99 17.27
C ASN A 118 -0.65 2.60 18.24
N ASN A 119 -0.23 3.84 17.98
CA ASN A 119 0.72 4.59 18.82
C ASN A 119 0.04 5.54 19.82
N TRP A 120 -1.30 5.56 19.86
CA TRP A 120 -2.03 6.44 20.76
C TRP A 120 -1.87 6.01 22.21
N ASP A 121 -1.64 6.98 23.09
CA ASP A 121 -1.46 6.80 24.53
C ASP A 121 -2.78 6.74 25.34
N GLY A 122 -3.92 6.83 24.65
CA GLY A 122 -5.25 6.83 25.27
C GLY A 122 -5.72 8.17 25.85
N ARG A 123 -4.97 9.26 25.59
CA ARG A 123 -5.35 10.60 26.06
C ARG A 123 -6.14 11.36 24.99
N ASN A 124 -7.23 12.00 25.39
CA ASN A 124 -8.03 12.81 24.48
C ASN A 124 -7.26 14.02 23.95
N ASP A 125 -6.32 14.57 24.72
CA ASP A 125 -5.54 15.73 24.33
C ASP A 125 -4.58 15.47 23.14
N SER A 126 -4.12 14.22 22.98
CA SER A 126 -3.23 13.82 21.90
C SER A 126 -3.96 13.40 20.62
N LEU A 127 -5.24 13.08 20.71
CA LEU A 127 -6.05 12.55 19.62
C LEU A 127 -6.21 13.51 18.42
N PRO A 128 -6.46 14.82 18.60
CA PRO A 128 -6.56 15.78 17.47
C PRO A 128 -5.27 15.81 16.65
N ALA A 129 -4.10 15.86 17.29
CA ALA A 129 -2.80 15.89 16.60
C ALA A 129 -2.54 14.60 15.80
N ILE A 130 -2.99 13.45 16.33
CA ILE A 130 -2.90 12.15 15.66
C ILE A 130 -3.78 12.13 14.40
N LEU A 131 -5.01 12.61 14.50
CA LEU A 131 -5.94 12.67 13.37
C LEU A 131 -5.46 13.64 12.29
N ASP A 132 -4.95 14.80 12.67
CA ASP A 132 -4.37 15.76 11.72
C ASP A 132 -3.15 15.16 11.00
N ALA A 133 -2.25 14.49 11.71
CA ALA A 133 -1.09 13.84 11.12
C ALA A 133 -1.49 12.71 10.15
N ALA A 134 -2.55 11.95 10.46
CA ALA A 134 -3.06 10.89 9.61
C ALA A 134 -3.68 11.40 8.31
N THR A 135 -4.29 12.59 8.34
CA THR A 135 -5.01 13.20 7.21
C THR A 135 -4.18 14.20 6.41
N VAL A 136 -2.94 14.46 6.80
CA VAL A 136 -2.01 15.31 6.04
C VAL A 136 -1.91 14.86 4.58
N GLY A 137 -2.22 15.77 3.66
CA GLY A 137 -2.17 15.51 2.22
C GLY A 137 -3.41 14.84 1.62
N SER A 138 -4.40 14.43 2.42
CA SER A 138 -5.64 13.81 1.94
C SER A 138 -6.76 14.80 1.62
N GLY A 139 -6.63 16.07 2.05
CA GLY A 139 -7.70 17.07 1.98
C GLY A 139 -8.86 16.81 2.95
N LEU A 140 -8.78 15.78 3.77
CA LEU A 140 -9.78 15.43 4.79
C LEU A 140 -9.44 16.17 6.10
N ARG A 141 -10.47 16.68 6.75
CA ARG A 141 -10.38 17.23 8.10
C ARG A 141 -11.26 16.39 9.03
N MET A 142 -10.67 15.79 10.03
CA MET A 142 -11.42 15.09 11.08
C MET A 142 -11.57 15.99 12.30
N GLN A 143 -12.78 16.10 12.81
CA GLN A 143 -13.08 16.85 14.02
C GLN A 143 -13.74 15.94 15.03
N ILE A 144 -13.24 15.98 16.26
CA ILE A 144 -13.89 15.28 17.38
C ILE A 144 -14.93 16.24 17.91
N VAL A 145 -16.16 15.76 17.99
CA VAL A 145 -17.28 16.46 18.64
C VAL A 145 -17.62 15.64 19.88
N ASP A 146 -17.47 16.28 21.05
CA ASP A 146 -17.89 15.73 22.34
C ASP A 146 -19.41 15.80 22.49
#